data_bcbfa3b70d6780ec937161d16654d986
#
_entry.id   bcbfa3b70d6780ec937161d16654d986
#
_cell.length_a   1.000
_cell.length_b   1.000
_cell.length_c   1.000
_cell.angle_alpha   90.00
_cell.angle_beta   90.00
_cell.angle_gamma   90.00
#
_symmetry.space_group_name_H-M   'P 1'
#
loop_
_entity.id
_entity.type
_entity.pdbx_description
1 polymer ?
#
loop_
_entity_poly.entity_id
_entity_poly.type
_entity_poly.pdbx_seq_one_letter_code
_entity_poly.pdbx_strand_id
1 'polypeptide(L)'
;MEPRTKWLLSKNRSCSCTMSGVWRAVACCRGCAVIFHSPMGCVHVAETMDLGSHYRILADSRQENMECVPLVSSNIREKDSIFGGTGRLRQSISYVMETYHPECLFIATSCVAGVIGDDAESESADAEMRYGIPVICIPYAGFLGGEYSEGYYKTAETIIERFFRPCEHVPNRILLLGDQMGPEGQYVTEVKRLLSLLGLEVQGQFPGYLPFSEWANAPAAELAIVLGTTGQSDRMNGMADLLEKKFGIHAVKDMYPIGWENTCKWILEIGRLHKNVEKAKVIIEEEKKRIDSYVKSIL
;
A
#
# COMPACT_ATOMS: atom_id res chain seq x y z
N MET A 1 -20.92 -9.23 -25.59
CA MET A 1 -20.98 -7.92 -24.89
C MET A 1 -21.82 -8.10 -23.63
N GLU A 2 -21.22 -8.15 -22.45
CA GLU A 2 -21.99 -8.15 -21.22
C GLU A 2 -22.73 -6.81 -21.05
N PRO A 3 -23.98 -6.82 -20.62
CA PRO A 3 -24.75 -5.59 -20.50
C PRO A 3 -24.11 -4.66 -19.47
N ARG A 4 -23.92 -3.40 -19.83
CA ARG A 4 -23.38 -2.31 -18.98
C ARG A 4 -24.04 -2.21 -17.59
N THR A 5 -25.23 -2.80 -17.42
CA THR A 5 -25.99 -2.85 -16.16
C THR A 5 -25.34 -3.71 -15.08
N LYS A 6 -24.67 -4.82 -15.44
CA LYS A 6 -23.92 -5.65 -14.45
C LYS A 6 -22.76 -4.88 -13.84
N TRP A 7 -22.14 -4.03 -14.63
CA TRP A 7 -21.05 -3.18 -14.18
C TRP A 7 -21.50 -2.12 -13.16
N LEU A 8 -22.71 -1.53 -13.29
CA LEU A 8 -23.28 -0.56 -12.36
C LEU A 8 -23.70 -1.14 -11.00
N LEU A 9 -23.93 -2.46 -10.93
CA LEU A 9 -24.42 -3.15 -9.73
C LEU A 9 -23.33 -3.91 -8.96
N SER A 10 -22.10 -3.90 -9.42
CA SER A 10 -20.97 -4.52 -8.71
C SER A 10 -20.70 -3.78 -7.40
N LYS A 11 -20.82 -4.47 -6.27
CA LYS A 11 -20.59 -3.93 -4.93
C LYS A 11 -19.10 -3.58 -4.63
N ASN A 12 -18.19 -3.98 -5.50
CA ASN A 12 -16.74 -3.87 -5.30
C ASN A 12 -16.09 -2.74 -6.10
N ARG A 13 -16.86 -1.69 -6.44
CA ARG A 13 -16.31 -0.57 -7.19
C ARG A 13 -15.57 0.40 -6.31
N SER A 14 -14.33 0.59 -6.66
CA SER A 14 -13.59 1.77 -6.30
C SER A 14 -14.13 2.97 -7.10
N CYS A 15 -14.31 4.10 -6.43
CA CYS A 15 -14.76 5.34 -7.08
C CYS A 15 -13.65 6.03 -7.88
N SER A 16 -12.46 5.42 -8.02
CA SER A 16 -11.30 6.05 -8.65
C SER A 16 -10.58 5.12 -9.63
N CYS A 17 -9.77 5.74 -10.48
CA CYS A 17 -8.97 5.06 -11.49
C CYS A 17 -7.65 4.51 -10.91
N THR A 18 -6.85 3.85 -11.76
CA THR A 18 -5.56 3.27 -11.42
C THR A 18 -4.58 4.26 -10.79
N MET A 19 -4.60 5.54 -11.19
CA MET A 19 -3.67 6.55 -10.68
C MET A 19 -3.75 6.74 -9.17
N SER A 20 -4.97 6.79 -8.63
CA SER A 20 -5.17 6.89 -7.17
C SER A 20 -4.67 5.64 -6.44
N GLY A 21 -4.76 4.47 -7.09
CA GLY A 21 -4.17 3.24 -6.58
C GLY A 21 -2.64 3.27 -6.55
N VAL A 22 -2.02 3.78 -7.63
CA VAL A 22 -0.56 3.99 -7.68
C VAL A 22 -0.11 4.92 -6.55
N TRP A 23 -0.81 6.04 -6.39
CA TRP A 23 -0.56 6.97 -5.28
C TRP A 23 -0.64 6.25 -3.92
N ARG A 24 -1.74 5.56 -3.66
CA ARG A 24 -1.96 4.92 -2.36
C ARG A 24 -0.92 3.86 -2.01
N ALA A 25 -0.41 3.14 -3.00
CA ALA A 25 0.61 2.12 -2.79
C ALA A 25 1.97 2.68 -2.31
N VAL A 26 2.18 4.00 -2.43
CA VAL A 26 3.43 4.67 -2.03
C VAL A 26 3.21 5.92 -1.19
N ALA A 27 1.96 6.28 -0.86
CA ALA A 27 1.58 7.56 -0.29
C ALA A 27 2.34 7.96 0.99
N CYS A 28 2.75 7.00 1.81
CA CYS A 28 3.50 7.25 3.04
C CYS A 28 4.88 6.54 3.04
N CYS A 29 5.38 6.14 1.86
CA CYS A 29 6.71 5.56 1.71
C CYS A 29 7.77 6.66 1.68
N ARG A 30 8.31 7.05 2.82
CA ARG A 30 9.36 8.09 2.89
C ARG A 30 10.50 7.78 1.91
N GLY A 31 11.03 8.82 1.29
CA GLY A 31 12.03 8.71 0.23
C GLY A 31 11.42 8.65 -1.18
N CYS A 32 10.11 8.45 -1.32
CA CYS A 32 9.43 8.45 -2.60
C CYS A 32 8.82 9.81 -2.96
N ALA A 33 8.53 10.00 -4.26
CA ALA A 33 7.63 11.03 -4.77
C ALA A 33 6.77 10.44 -5.90
N VAL A 34 5.64 11.07 -6.21
CA VAL A 34 4.75 10.63 -7.28
C VAL A 34 4.40 11.78 -8.22
N ILE A 35 4.50 11.52 -9.52
CA ILE A 35 3.99 12.42 -10.56
C ILE A 35 2.77 11.79 -11.21
N PHE A 36 1.67 12.52 -11.23
CA PHE A 36 0.56 12.22 -12.11
C PHE A 36 0.77 12.92 -13.44
N HIS A 37 1.06 12.16 -14.49
CA HIS A 37 1.08 12.68 -15.84
C HIS A 37 -0.35 12.87 -16.34
N SER A 38 -0.92 14.01 -16.00
CA SER A 38 -2.36 14.25 -16.03
C SER A 38 -2.72 15.74 -16.03
N PRO A 39 -3.98 16.08 -16.35
CA PRO A 39 -4.58 17.35 -15.92
C PRO A 39 -4.58 17.47 -14.37
N MET A 40 -4.56 18.71 -13.88
CA MET A 40 -4.54 19.03 -12.43
C MET A 40 -5.71 18.40 -11.66
N GLY A 41 -6.87 18.27 -12.28
CA GLY A 41 -8.06 17.68 -11.66
C GLY A 41 -7.87 16.25 -11.17
N CYS A 42 -6.99 15.47 -11.82
CA CYS A 42 -6.71 14.09 -11.40
C CYS A 42 -5.99 14.04 -10.03
N VAL A 43 -5.05 14.94 -9.79
CA VAL A 43 -4.39 15.08 -8.48
C VAL A 43 -5.39 15.51 -7.43
N HIS A 44 -6.20 16.52 -7.73
CA HIS A 44 -7.23 17.01 -6.79
C HIS A 44 -8.20 15.90 -6.35
N VAL A 45 -8.64 15.05 -7.30
CA VAL A 45 -9.51 13.91 -6.98
C VAL A 45 -8.78 12.91 -6.07
N ALA A 46 -7.53 12.56 -6.37
CA ALA A 46 -6.76 11.61 -5.57
C ALA A 46 -6.54 12.12 -4.14
N GLU A 47 -6.12 13.38 -3.99
CA GLU A 47 -5.92 14.02 -2.67
C GLU A 47 -7.24 14.10 -1.89
N THR A 48 -8.34 14.46 -2.53
CA THR A 48 -9.63 14.56 -1.85
C THR A 48 -10.13 13.21 -1.36
N MET A 49 -9.90 12.14 -2.12
CA MET A 49 -10.26 10.79 -1.71
C MET A 49 -9.38 10.29 -0.56
N ASP A 50 -8.10 10.59 -0.60
CA ASP A 50 -7.15 10.21 0.45
C ASP A 50 -7.36 11.03 1.73
N LEU A 51 -7.69 12.32 1.62
CA LEU A 51 -8.10 13.16 2.75
C LEU A 51 -9.26 12.53 3.54
N GLY A 52 -10.22 11.91 2.88
CA GLY A 52 -11.32 11.20 3.56
C GLY A 52 -10.83 10.05 4.45
N SER A 53 -9.78 9.35 4.05
CA SER A 53 -9.08 8.36 4.87
C SER A 53 -8.22 9.05 5.94
N HIS A 54 -7.53 10.11 5.56
CA HIS A 54 -6.63 10.89 6.39
C HIS A 54 -7.35 11.61 7.53
N TYR A 55 -8.53 12.18 7.30
CA TYR A 55 -9.33 12.79 8.39
C TYR A 55 -9.73 11.80 9.47
N ARG A 56 -9.96 10.53 9.15
CA ARG A 56 -10.21 9.50 10.18
C ARG A 56 -8.95 9.18 10.97
N ILE A 57 -7.81 9.27 10.32
CA ILE A 57 -6.49 9.09 10.94
C ILE A 57 -6.16 10.29 11.84
N LEU A 58 -6.36 11.51 11.35
CA LEU A 58 -6.14 12.75 12.12
C LEU A 58 -7.12 12.95 13.28
N ALA A 59 -8.32 12.38 13.19
CA ALA A 59 -9.28 12.38 14.29
C ALA A 59 -8.84 11.48 15.46
N ASP A 60 -7.90 10.56 15.24
CA ASP A 60 -7.25 9.81 16.29
C ASP A 60 -6.00 10.58 16.74
N SER A 61 -6.10 11.29 17.88
CA SER A 61 -5.07 12.15 18.46
C SER A 61 -3.70 11.47 18.74
N ARG A 62 -3.57 10.20 18.39
CA ARG A 62 -2.35 9.38 18.55
C ARG A 62 -1.45 9.40 17.30
N GLN A 63 -1.86 10.09 16.22
CA GLN A 63 -1.16 10.06 14.94
C GLN A 63 -0.51 11.40 14.61
N GLU A 64 0.58 11.70 15.26
CA GLU A 64 1.27 13.00 15.07
C GLU A 64 2.17 13.08 13.82
N ASN A 65 2.48 11.98 13.09
CA ASN A 65 3.58 12.00 12.13
C ASN A 65 3.40 11.20 10.82
N MET A 66 2.20 11.05 10.29
CA MET A 66 2.06 10.41 8.97
C MET A 66 2.12 11.47 7.86
N GLU A 67 3.33 11.76 7.38
CA GLU A 67 3.54 12.63 6.22
C GLU A 67 3.36 11.83 4.93
N CYS A 68 2.50 12.33 4.04
CA CYS A 68 2.41 11.82 2.67
C CYS A 68 3.59 12.32 1.84
N VAL A 69 4.08 11.46 0.93
CA VAL A 69 5.12 11.84 -0.03
C VAL A 69 4.57 12.87 -1.03
N PRO A 70 5.44 13.69 -1.67
CA PRO A 70 4.99 14.66 -2.66
C PRO A 70 4.19 14.03 -3.80
N LEU A 71 3.02 14.59 -4.10
CA LEU A 71 2.21 14.27 -5.27
C LEU A 71 2.13 15.50 -6.18
N VAL A 72 2.62 15.38 -7.40
CA VAL A 72 2.72 16.49 -8.36
C VAL A 72 1.98 16.15 -9.65
N SER A 73 1.26 17.12 -10.24
CA SER A 73 0.66 16.97 -11.57
C SER A 73 1.60 17.55 -12.64
N SER A 74 1.72 16.85 -13.77
CA SER A 74 2.33 17.43 -14.96
C SER A 74 1.49 18.54 -15.60
N ASN A 75 0.25 18.69 -15.14
CA ASN A 75 -0.69 19.73 -15.57
C ASN A 75 -0.91 19.77 -17.09
N ILE A 76 -1.25 18.62 -17.69
CA ILE A 76 -1.63 18.53 -19.11
C ILE A 76 -2.81 19.48 -19.38
N ARG A 77 -2.68 20.32 -20.41
CA ARG A 77 -3.68 21.30 -20.84
C ARG A 77 -4.19 20.98 -22.25
N GLU A 78 -5.23 21.65 -22.69
CA GLU A 78 -5.85 21.44 -24.00
C GLU A 78 -4.83 21.45 -25.16
N LYS A 79 -3.89 22.38 -25.16
CA LYS A 79 -2.85 22.46 -26.19
C LYS A 79 -1.95 21.22 -26.23
N ASP A 80 -1.74 20.60 -25.10
CA ASP A 80 -0.89 19.41 -24.98
C ASP A 80 -1.59 18.18 -25.60
N SER A 81 -2.94 18.20 -25.72
CA SER A 81 -3.70 17.18 -26.46
C SER A 81 -3.41 17.16 -27.96
N ILE A 82 -2.86 18.23 -28.51
CA ILE A 82 -2.52 18.38 -29.93
C ILE A 82 -1.02 18.15 -30.16
N PHE A 83 -0.18 18.68 -29.27
CA PHE A 83 1.27 18.70 -29.44
C PHE A 83 2.01 17.69 -28.57
N GLY A 84 1.31 16.90 -27.75
CA GLY A 84 1.89 15.98 -26.78
C GLY A 84 2.20 16.65 -25.44
N GLY A 85 2.15 15.86 -24.36
CA GLY A 85 2.37 16.29 -22.98
C GLY A 85 3.73 15.91 -22.38
N THR A 86 4.58 15.17 -23.14
CA THR A 86 5.88 14.69 -22.63
C THR A 86 6.81 15.81 -22.16
N GLY A 87 6.78 16.99 -22.83
CA GLY A 87 7.52 18.16 -22.39
C GLY A 87 7.12 18.66 -21.00
N ARG A 88 5.84 18.53 -20.62
CA ARG A 88 5.37 18.84 -19.29
C ARG A 88 5.81 17.80 -18.28
N LEU A 89 5.82 16.52 -18.68
CA LEU A 89 6.32 15.44 -17.82
C LEU A 89 7.79 15.70 -17.45
N ARG A 90 8.64 16.01 -18.44
CA ARG A 90 10.06 16.36 -18.18
C ARG A 90 10.22 17.53 -17.23
N GLN A 91 9.42 18.60 -17.42
CA GLN A 91 9.44 19.74 -16.51
C GLN A 91 9.05 19.36 -15.08
N SER A 92 8.03 18.51 -14.95
CA SER A 92 7.59 18.03 -13.63
C SER A 92 8.60 17.12 -12.97
N ILE A 93 9.27 16.26 -13.74
CA ILE A 93 10.38 15.43 -13.23
C ILE A 93 11.50 16.33 -12.72
N SER A 94 11.97 17.30 -13.52
CA SER A 94 13.02 18.23 -13.08
C SER A 94 12.61 18.98 -11.82
N TYR A 95 11.37 19.48 -11.77
CA TYR A 95 10.85 20.17 -10.59
C TYR A 95 10.85 19.29 -9.34
N VAL A 96 10.38 18.05 -9.44
CA VAL A 96 10.34 17.13 -8.30
C VAL A 96 11.74 16.79 -7.82
N MET A 97 12.68 16.54 -8.74
CA MET A 97 14.07 16.23 -8.41
C MET A 97 14.76 17.39 -7.70
N GLU A 98 14.55 18.62 -8.18
CA GLU A 98 15.19 19.83 -7.64
C GLU A 98 14.56 20.30 -6.31
N THR A 99 13.26 20.03 -6.12
CA THR A 99 12.51 20.54 -4.96
C THR A 99 12.46 19.56 -3.80
N TYR A 100 12.23 18.28 -4.10
CA TYR A 100 11.94 17.26 -3.07
C TYR A 100 13.08 16.26 -2.89
N HIS A 101 14.03 16.17 -3.83
CA HIS A 101 15.17 15.25 -3.77
C HIS A 101 14.80 13.81 -3.41
N PRO A 102 13.83 13.19 -4.10
CA PRO A 102 13.40 11.84 -3.78
C PRO A 102 14.49 10.81 -4.04
N GLU A 103 14.43 9.69 -3.30
CA GLU A 103 15.27 8.52 -3.54
C GLU A 103 14.66 7.59 -4.60
N CYS A 104 13.34 7.71 -4.84
CA CYS A 104 12.59 6.96 -5.85
C CYS A 104 11.40 7.79 -6.36
N LEU A 105 11.18 7.80 -7.67
CA LEU A 105 10.08 8.52 -8.29
C LEU A 105 9.12 7.56 -8.98
N PHE A 106 7.83 7.71 -8.73
CA PHE A 106 6.76 7.01 -9.44
C PHE A 106 6.05 7.95 -10.41
N ILE A 107 5.73 7.44 -11.59
CA ILE A 107 4.94 8.17 -12.59
C ILE A 107 3.69 7.35 -12.90
N ALA A 108 2.52 7.95 -12.70
CA ALA A 108 1.24 7.39 -13.08
C ALA A 108 0.63 8.20 -14.22
N THR A 109 0.18 7.53 -15.28
CA THR A 109 -0.38 8.17 -16.46
C THR A 109 -1.90 8.23 -16.40
N SER A 110 -2.48 9.34 -16.87
CA SER A 110 -3.92 9.51 -16.99
C SER A 110 -4.49 8.93 -18.28
N CYS A 111 -5.80 8.77 -18.33
CA CYS A 111 -6.50 8.43 -19.56
C CYS A 111 -6.25 9.47 -20.67
N VAL A 112 -6.07 10.75 -20.33
CA VAL A 112 -5.72 11.80 -21.31
C VAL A 112 -4.33 11.52 -21.90
N ALA A 113 -3.31 11.28 -21.05
CA ALA A 113 -1.97 10.92 -21.52
C ALA A 113 -1.97 9.67 -22.42
N GLY A 114 -2.75 8.65 -22.05
CA GLY A 114 -2.89 7.43 -22.83
C GLY A 114 -3.57 7.65 -24.20
N VAL A 115 -4.59 8.54 -24.27
CA VAL A 115 -5.29 8.84 -25.53
C VAL A 115 -4.41 9.64 -26.48
N ILE A 116 -3.63 10.60 -25.97
CA ILE A 116 -2.72 11.40 -26.82
C ILE A 116 -1.43 10.63 -27.18
N GLY A 117 -1.19 9.48 -26.56
CA GLY A 117 -0.04 8.63 -26.88
C GLY A 117 1.29 9.13 -26.32
N ASP A 118 1.27 9.82 -25.20
CA ASP A 118 2.49 10.26 -24.51
C ASP A 118 3.32 9.06 -24.02
N ASP A 119 4.58 9.03 -24.41
CA ASP A 119 5.53 7.97 -24.02
C ASP A 119 6.18 8.29 -22.66
N ALA A 120 5.41 8.05 -21.59
CA ALA A 120 5.89 8.27 -20.24
C ALA A 120 6.93 7.21 -19.79
N GLU A 121 6.97 6.05 -20.41
CA GLU A 121 7.94 4.98 -20.12
C GLU A 121 9.34 5.39 -20.58
N SER A 122 9.48 5.90 -21.81
CA SER A 122 10.74 6.43 -22.32
C SER A 122 11.23 7.61 -21.49
N GLU A 123 10.35 8.55 -21.12
CA GLU A 123 10.70 9.68 -20.28
C GLU A 123 11.15 9.24 -18.87
N SER A 124 10.57 8.18 -18.34
CA SER A 124 10.99 7.59 -17.06
C SER A 124 12.39 6.98 -17.14
N ALA A 125 12.68 6.24 -18.21
CA ALA A 125 13.97 5.63 -18.44
C ALA A 125 15.09 6.69 -18.62
N ASP A 126 14.80 7.74 -19.38
CA ASP A 126 15.73 8.87 -19.57
C ASP A 126 15.98 9.60 -18.25
N ALA A 127 14.95 9.79 -17.42
CA ALA A 127 15.08 10.41 -16.12
C ALA A 127 15.88 9.54 -15.15
N GLU A 128 15.67 8.23 -15.13
CA GLU A 128 16.45 7.29 -14.32
C GLU A 128 17.93 7.36 -14.66
N MET A 129 18.29 7.37 -15.95
CA MET A 129 19.69 7.55 -16.39
C MET A 129 20.27 8.91 -16.00
N ARG A 130 19.47 9.97 -16.11
CA ARG A 130 19.90 11.36 -15.86
C ARG A 130 20.15 11.64 -14.38
N TYR A 131 19.26 11.18 -13.51
CA TYR A 131 19.28 11.51 -12.09
C TYR A 131 19.91 10.43 -11.20
N GLY A 132 20.12 9.22 -11.73
CA GLY A 132 20.76 8.12 -11.01
C GLY A 132 19.92 7.55 -9.87
N ILE A 133 18.61 7.79 -9.87
CA ILE A 133 17.65 7.19 -8.93
C ILE A 133 16.59 6.41 -9.70
N PRO A 134 15.93 5.41 -9.09
CA PRO A 134 14.84 4.70 -9.74
C PRO A 134 13.68 5.63 -10.11
N VAL A 135 13.29 5.61 -11.40
CA VAL A 135 12.11 6.32 -11.92
C VAL A 135 11.18 5.30 -12.58
N ILE A 136 10.01 5.10 -12.01
CA ILE A 136 9.14 3.99 -12.34
C ILE A 136 7.84 4.49 -12.93
N CYS A 137 7.62 4.24 -14.21
CA CYS A 137 6.31 4.42 -14.83
C CYS A 137 5.44 3.19 -14.57
N ILE A 138 4.25 3.39 -14.00
CA ILE A 138 3.24 2.34 -13.88
C ILE A 138 2.37 2.38 -15.13
N PRO A 139 2.35 1.30 -15.94
CA PRO A 139 1.85 1.32 -17.31
C PRO A 139 0.32 1.23 -17.41
N TYR A 140 -0.39 2.02 -16.62
CA TYR A 140 -1.85 2.09 -16.65
C TYR A 140 -2.34 3.51 -16.89
N ALA A 141 -3.10 3.71 -17.93
CA ALA A 141 -3.62 5.02 -18.33
C ALA A 141 -4.96 5.32 -17.67
N GLY A 142 -4.97 5.69 -16.41
CA GLY A 142 -6.16 6.08 -15.68
C GLY A 142 -7.28 5.04 -15.78
N PHE A 143 -8.51 5.46 -16.12
CA PHE A 143 -9.66 4.55 -16.30
C PHE A 143 -9.55 3.63 -17.53
N LEU A 144 -8.67 3.89 -18.48
CA LEU A 144 -8.41 2.99 -19.60
C LEU A 144 -7.65 1.74 -19.12
N GLY A 145 -6.83 1.87 -18.09
CA GLY A 145 -6.08 0.78 -17.49
C GLY A 145 -6.81 0.02 -16.40
N GLY A 146 -7.98 0.52 -15.96
CA GLY A 146 -8.78 -0.13 -14.92
C GLY A 146 -9.15 0.76 -13.75
N GLU A 147 -9.42 0.13 -12.61
CA GLU A 147 -9.84 0.76 -11.38
C GLU A 147 -8.66 0.91 -10.38
N TYR A 148 -8.92 1.56 -9.28
CA TYR A 148 -7.99 1.77 -8.15
C TYR A 148 -7.15 0.52 -7.82
N SER A 149 -7.80 -0.63 -7.66
CA SER A 149 -7.12 -1.87 -7.28
C SER A 149 -6.04 -2.30 -8.26
N GLU A 150 -6.24 -2.08 -9.57
CA GLU A 150 -5.25 -2.42 -10.59
C GLU A 150 -3.96 -1.62 -10.38
N GLY A 151 -4.08 -0.30 -10.19
CA GLY A 151 -2.93 0.56 -9.92
C GLY A 151 -2.23 0.21 -8.60
N TYR A 152 -3.02 -0.02 -7.54
CA TYR A 152 -2.49 -0.33 -6.21
C TYR A 152 -1.65 -1.63 -6.21
N TYR A 153 -2.23 -2.72 -6.69
CA TYR A 153 -1.54 -4.02 -6.68
C TYR A 153 -0.40 -4.08 -7.68
N LYS A 154 -0.55 -3.48 -8.87
CA LYS A 154 0.55 -3.43 -9.84
C LYS A 154 1.75 -2.66 -9.33
N THR A 155 1.51 -1.55 -8.63
CA THR A 155 2.60 -0.78 -8.00
C THR A 155 3.28 -1.61 -6.91
N ALA A 156 2.51 -2.28 -6.05
CA ALA A 156 3.06 -3.14 -5.02
C ALA A 156 3.87 -4.31 -5.60
N GLU A 157 3.36 -5.00 -6.63
CA GLU A 157 4.10 -6.05 -7.35
C GLU A 157 5.40 -5.51 -7.95
N THR A 158 5.35 -4.33 -8.58
CA THR A 158 6.54 -3.68 -9.16
C THR A 158 7.59 -3.37 -8.08
N ILE A 159 7.15 -2.91 -6.90
CA ILE A 159 8.05 -2.68 -5.76
C ILE A 159 8.71 -3.99 -5.31
N ILE A 160 7.92 -5.05 -5.14
CA ILE A 160 8.45 -6.38 -4.76
C ILE A 160 9.45 -6.88 -5.80
N GLU A 161 9.12 -6.80 -7.07
CA GLU A 161 9.95 -7.32 -8.14
C GLU A 161 11.26 -6.55 -8.30
N ARG A 162 11.21 -5.23 -8.16
CA ARG A 162 12.33 -4.35 -8.47
C ARG A 162 13.25 -4.09 -7.28
N PHE A 163 12.72 -4.07 -6.07
CA PHE A 163 13.47 -3.60 -4.90
C PHE A 163 13.67 -4.62 -3.80
N PHE A 164 12.75 -5.57 -3.59
CA PHE A 164 12.95 -6.58 -2.56
C PHE A 164 14.13 -7.47 -2.92
N ARG A 165 14.96 -7.80 -1.96
CA ARG A 165 16.16 -8.63 -2.17
C ARG A 165 16.11 -9.86 -1.27
N PRO A 166 16.47 -11.04 -1.78
CA PRO A 166 16.65 -12.22 -0.93
C PRO A 166 17.64 -11.90 0.20
N CYS A 167 17.26 -12.18 1.42
CA CYS A 167 18.08 -12.00 2.62
C CYS A 167 17.73 -13.07 3.65
N GLU A 168 18.55 -13.20 4.69
CA GLU A 168 18.25 -14.10 5.80
C GLU A 168 17.06 -13.57 6.61
N HIS A 169 16.16 -14.47 7.01
CA HIS A 169 15.04 -14.11 7.86
C HIS A 169 15.55 -13.81 9.27
N VAL A 170 15.09 -12.73 9.81
CA VAL A 170 15.37 -12.36 11.21
C VAL A 170 14.24 -12.92 12.07
N PRO A 171 14.57 -13.78 13.06
CA PRO A 171 13.56 -14.36 13.93
C PRO A 171 12.65 -13.28 14.59
N ASN A 172 11.40 -13.62 14.73
CA ASN A 172 10.36 -12.78 15.35
C ASN A 172 9.96 -11.51 14.55
N ARG A 173 10.50 -11.28 13.36
CA ARG A 173 10.11 -10.15 12.51
C ARG A 173 8.89 -10.47 11.66
N ILE A 174 7.96 -9.51 11.63
CA ILE A 174 6.69 -9.61 10.93
C ILE A 174 6.56 -8.48 9.90
N LEU A 175 6.15 -8.84 8.68
CA LEU A 175 5.70 -7.88 7.67
C LEU A 175 4.16 -7.90 7.63
N LEU A 176 3.51 -6.79 7.90
CA LEU A 176 2.06 -6.65 7.74
C LEU A 176 1.72 -6.33 6.28
N LEU A 177 0.72 -7.04 5.73
CA LEU A 177 0.26 -6.84 4.36
C LEU A 177 -1.15 -6.27 4.32
N GLY A 178 -1.30 -5.11 3.71
CA GLY A 178 -2.57 -4.40 3.55
C GLY A 178 -2.58 -3.02 4.17
N ASP A 179 -3.57 -2.23 3.81
CA ASP A 179 -3.67 -0.83 4.19
C ASP A 179 -4.28 -0.65 5.59
N GLN A 180 -5.53 -1.07 5.79
CA GLN A 180 -6.29 -0.99 7.05
C GLN A 180 -6.11 0.32 7.84
N MET A 181 -6.15 1.45 7.15
CA MET A 181 -5.99 2.80 7.70
C MET A 181 -4.58 3.10 8.29
N GLY A 182 -3.58 2.34 7.88
CA GLY A 182 -2.17 2.61 8.21
C GLY A 182 -1.69 2.03 9.54
N PRO A 183 -0.39 2.17 9.79
CA PRO A 183 0.29 1.53 10.90
C PRO A 183 -0.13 2.04 12.28
N GLU A 184 -0.75 3.21 12.35
CA GLU A 184 -1.25 3.83 13.58
C GLU A 184 -2.78 3.71 13.71
N GLY A 185 -3.48 3.14 12.72
CA GLY A 185 -4.91 2.87 12.80
C GLY A 185 -5.25 1.95 13.97
N GLN A 186 -6.43 2.11 14.58
CA GLN A 186 -6.84 1.33 15.77
C GLN A 186 -6.71 -0.18 15.57
N TYR A 187 -7.11 -0.67 14.39
CA TYR A 187 -7.02 -2.08 14.06
C TYR A 187 -5.57 -2.56 14.02
N VAL A 188 -4.70 -1.84 13.33
CA VAL A 188 -3.27 -2.21 13.19
C VAL A 188 -2.55 -2.07 14.52
N THR A 189 -2.87 -1.05 15.31
CA THR A 189 -2.34 -0.88 16.67
C THR A 189 -2.68 -2.08 17.56
N GLU A 190 -3.92 -2.57 17.49
CA GLU A 190 -4.31 -3.76 18.25
C GLU A 190 -3.64 -5.04 17.74
N VAL A 191 -3.51 -5.19 16.40
CA VAL A 191 -2.73 -6.29 15.81
C VAL A 191 -1.29 -6.27 16.30
N LYS A 192 -0.62 -5.12 16.26
CA LYS A 192 0.76 -4.96 16.78
C LYS A 192 0.85 -5.33 18.26
N ARG A 193 -0.14 -4.90 19.08
CA ARG A 193 -0.20 -5.25 20.49
C ARG A 193 -0.29 -6.76 20.72
N LEU A 194 -1.18 -7.44 20.00
CA LEU A 194 -1.33 -8.90 20.11
C LEU A 194 -0.07 -9.64 19.65
N LEU A 195 0.58 -9.18 18.59
CA LEU A 195 1.85 -9.73 18.12
C LEU A 195 2.97 -9.53 19.16
N SER A 196 3.04 -8.37 19.78
CA SER A 196 4.05 -8.10 20.83
C SER A 196 3.89 -9.00 22.05
N LEU A 197 2.66 -9.37 22.43
CA LEU A 197 2.41 -10.36 23.48
C LEU A 197 3.00 -11.74 23.13
N LEU A 198 2.96 -12.11 21.85
CA LEU A 198 3.61 -13.33 21.35
C LEU A 198 5.15 -13.23 21.30
N GLY A 199 5.70 -12.03 21.43
CA GLY A 199 7.13 -11.75 21.31
C GLY A 199 7.56 -11.47 19.86
N LEU A 200 6.62 -11.06 19.03
CA LEU A 200 6.83 -10.73 17.62
C LEU A 200 6.91 -9.22 17.43
N GLU A 201 7.81 -8.78 16.55
CA GLU A 201 8.05 -7.39 16.24
C GLU A 201 7.62 -7.08 14.79
N VAL A 202 6.81 -6.05 14.61
CA VAL A 202 6.39 -5.61 13.29
C VAL A 202 7.48 -4.74 12.68
N GLN A 203 8.13 -5.24 11.62
CA GLN A 203 9.13 -4.51 10.85
C GLN A 203 8.52 -3.35 10.09
N GLY A 204 7.32 -3.56 9.52
CA GLY A 204 6.62 -2.54 8.76
C GLY A 204 5.30 -3.03 8.19
N GLN A 205 4.62 -2.14 7.48
CA GLN A 205 3.36 -2.39 6.79
C GLN A 205 3.52 -2.08 5.31
N PHE A 206 3.10 -3.01 4.45
CA PHE A 206 3.22 -2.91 3.00
C PHE A 206 1.90 -3.31 2.31
N PRO A 207 1.52 -2.67 1.20
CA PRO A 207 2.09 -1.49 0.56
C PRO A 207 1.74 -0.16 1.28
N GLY A 208 2.43 0.91 0.91
CA GLY A 208 2.03 2.28 1.21
C GLY A 208 2.70 2.94 2.41
N TYR A 209 3.40 2.18 3.27
CA TYR A 209 3.92 2.72 4.52
C TYR A 209 5.39 2.41 4.80
N LEU A 210 5.93 1.34 4.19
CA LEU A 210 7.34 1.00 4.38
C LEU A 210 8.23 2.03 3.66
N PRO A 211 9.21 2.68 4.34
CA PRO A 211 10.11 3.62 3.70
C PRO A 211 10.92 2.98 2.55
N PHE A 212 11.31 3.76 1.56
CA PHE A 212 12.11 3.26 0.44
C PHE A 212 13.41 2.57 0.90
N SER A 213 14.07 3.14 1.90
CA SER A 213 15.29 2.57 2.50
C SER A 213 15.13 1.16 3.07
N GLU A 214 13.92 0.76 3.43
CA GLU A 214 13.60 -0.54 4.01
C GLU A 214 13.15 -1.59 2.98
N TRP A 215 12.87 -1.19 1.72
CA TRP A 215 12.32 -2.10 0.74
C TRP A 215 13.24 -3.29 0.42
N ALA A 216 14.53 -3.05 0.31
CA ALA A 216 15.49 -4.13 0.03
C ALA A 216 15.49 -5.20 1.14
N ASN A 217 15.27 -4.80 2.39
CA ASN A 217 15.28 -5.65 3.56
C ASN A 217 13.89 -6.13 4.01
N ALA A 218 12.83 -5.75 3.30
CA ALA A 218 11.48 -6.21 3.64
C ALA A 218 11.37 -7.74 3.73
N PRO A 219 12.08 -8.54 2.87
CA PRO A 219 12.08 -9.98 3.00
C PRO A 219 12.81 -10.55 4.22
N ALA A 220 13.41 -9.74 5.07
CA ALA A 220 13.96 -10.21 6.34
C ALA A 220 12.89 -10.65 7.35
N ALA A 221 11.62 -10.37 7.09
CA ALA A 221 10.51 -10.86 7.91
C ALA A 221 10.41 -12.39 7.90
N GLU A 222 10.24 -12.99 9.07
CA GLU A 222 10.00 -14.43 9.22
C GLU A 222 8.60 -14.82 8.75
N LEU A 223 7.63 -13.97 9.04
CA LEU A 223 6.22 -14.16 8.68
C LEU A 223 5.65 -12.90 8.02
N ALA A 224 4.77 -13.11 7.06
CA ALA A 224 3.88 -12.08 6.52
C ALA A 224 2.46 -12.29 7.05
N ILE A 225 1.80 -11.24 7.51
CA ILE A 225 0.44 -11.31 8.04
C ILE A 225 -0.47 -10.43 7.20
N VAL A 226 -1.43 -11.06 6.51
CA VAL A 226 -2.44 -10.32 5.74
C VAL A 226 -3.43 -9.69 6.70
N LEU A 227 -3.53 -8.37 6.65
CA LEU A 227 -4.57 -7.60 7.33
C LEU A 227 -5.87 -7.76 6.55
N GLY A 228 -6.96 -8.12 7.22
CA GLY A 228 -8.25 -8.32 6.58
C GLY A 228 -8.71 -7.10 5.81
N THR A 229 -9.18 -7.30 4.59
CA THR A 229 -9.73 -6.22 3.76
C THR A 229 -11.17 -6.56 3.36
N THR A 230 -12.03 -5.56 3.33
CA THR A 230 -13.37 -5.73 2.77
C THR A 230 -13.26 -5.81 1.24
N GLY A 231 -13.39 -7.01 0.67
CA GLY A 231 -13.59 -7.23 -0.76
C GLY A 231 -12.36 -7.36 -1.65
N GLN A 232 -11.13 -7.43 -1.10
CA GLN A 232 -9.89 -7.59 -1.87
C GLN A 232 -8.91 -8.63 -1.26
N SER A 233 -9.41 -9.53 -0.44
CA SER A 233 -8.61 -10.56 0.21
C SER A 233 -7.81 -11.40 -0.79
N ASP A 234 -8.40 -11.80 -1.90
CA ASP A 234 -7.77 -12.68 -2.90
C ASP A 234 -6.50 -12.07 -3.51
N ARG A 235 -6.51 -10.78 -3.82
CA ARG A 235 -5.32 -10.10 -4.37
C ARG A 235 -4.23 -9.91 -3.33
N MET A 236 -4.59 -9.59 -2.09
CA MET A 236 -3.62 -9.48 -1.01
C MET A 236 -3.02 -10.84 -0.64
N ASN A 237 -3.85 -11.90 -0.67
CA ASN A 237 -3.37 -13.27 -0.54
C ASN A 237 -2.41 -13.65 -1.67
N GLY A 238 -2.72 -13.26 -2.93
CA GLY A 238 -1.81 -13.45 -4.06
C GLY A 238 -0.46 -12.74 -3.89
N MET A 239 -0.45 -11.56 -3.28
CA MET A 239 0.79 -10.86 -2.93
C MET A 239 1.57 -11.62 -1.84
N ALA A 240 0.88 -12.14 -0.83
CA ALA A 240 1.49 -12.98 0.19
C ALA A 240 2.08 -14.26 -0.42
N ASP A 241 1.38 -14.90 -1.37
CA ASP A 241 1.89 -16.06 -2.13
C ASP A 241 3.14 -15.71 -2.95
N LEU A 242 3.19 -14.52 -3.53
CA LEU A 242 4.36 -14.02 -4.25
C LEU A 242 5.57 -13.88 -3.33
N LEU A 243 5.38 -13.34 -2.13
CA LEU A 243 6.44 -13.21 -1.12
C LEU A 243 6.92 -14.56 -0.63
N GLU A 244 6.01 -15.49 -0.34
CA GLU A 244 6.35 -16.86 0.06
C GLU A 244 7.16 -17.58 -1.04
N LYS A 245 6.69 -17.50 -2.28
CA LYS A 245 7.36 -18.15 -3.43
C LYS A 245 8.74 -17.57 -3.73
N LYS A 246 8.90 -16.24 -3.66
CA LYS A 246 10.17 -15.57 -4.04
C LYS A 246 11.18 -15.51 -2.91
N PHE A 247 10.74 -15.38 -1.68
CA PHE A 247 11.60 -15.09 -0.54
C PHE A 247 11.47 -16.09 0.61
N GLY A 248 10.55 -17.05 0.52
CA GLY A 248 10.34 -18.06 1.56
C GLY A 248 9.66 -17.52 2.83
N ILE A 249 9.04 -16.36 2.77
CA ILE A 249 8.32 -15.76 3.90
C ILE A 249 6.98 -16.47 4.07
N HIS A 250 6.79 -17.21 5.18
CA HIS A 250 5.49 -17.84 5.45
C HIS A 250 4.40 -16.81 5.67
N ALA A 251 3.20 -17.07 5.15
CA ALA A 251 2.11 -16.11 5.20
C ALA A 251 0.89 -16.60 5.98
N VAL A 252 0.38 -15.76 6.88
CA VAL A 252 -0.92 -15.94 7.53
C VAL A 252 -1.98 -15.24 6.69
N LYS A 253 -2.86 -16.03 6.06
CA LYS A 253 -3.90 -15.60 5.12
C LYS A 253 -5.27 -16.08 5.56
N ASP A 254 -6.33 -15.44 5.06
CA ASP A 254 -7.73 -15.84 5.26
C ASP A 254 -8.17 -15.93 6.74
N MET A 255 -7.38 -15.35 7.62
CA MET A 255 -7.61 -15.37 9.05
C MET A 255 -7.30 -14.00 9.65
N TYR A 256 -8.30 -13.35 10.22
CA TYR A 256 -8.21 -11.97 10.70
C TYR A 256 -8.68 -11.87 12.15
N PRO A 257 -8.01 -11.09 13.00
CA PRO A 257 -8.40 -10.94 14.41
C PRO A 257 -9.58 -9.97 14.56
N ILE A 258 -10.72 -10.31 13.96
CA ILE A 258 -11.97 -9.56 14.02
C ILE A 258 -13.02 -10.40 14.74
N GLY A 259 -13.44 -9.93 15.92
CA GLY A 259 -14.29 -10.69 16.84
C GLY A 259 -13.51 -11.75 17.62
N TRP A 260 -14.05 -12.10 18.81
CA TRP A 260 -13.34 -12.94 19.80
C TRP A 260 -12.88 -14.29 19.24
N GLU A 261 -13.78 -15.03 18.61
CA GLU A 261 -13.46 -16.38 18.11
C GLU A 261 -12.37 -16.38 17.02
N ASN A 262 -12.44 -15.42 16.08
CA ASN A 262 -11.45 -15.31 15.02
C ASN A 262 -10.10 -14.83 15.58
N THR A 263 -10.11 -13.93 16.56
CA THR A 263 -8.89 -13.49 17.26
C THR A 263 -8.21 -14.66 17.96
N CYS A 264 -8.96 -15.52 18.65
CA CYS A 264 -8.41 -16.72 19.27
C CYS A 264 -7.74 -17.66 18.25
N LYS A 265 -8.44 -17.94 17.14
CA LYS A 265 -7.91 -18.78 16.05
C LYS A 265 -6.66 -18.20 15.45
N TRP A 266 -6.65 -16.88 15.22
CA TRP A 266 -5.53 -16.15 14.67
C TRP A 266 -4.29 -16.19 15.59
N ILE A 267 -4.47 -15.96 16.89
CA ILE A 267 -3.38 -16.04 17.90
C ILE A 267 -2.81 -17.46 17.96
N LEU A 268 -3.67 -18.49 17.93
CA LEU A 268 -3.23 -19.90 17.95
C LEU A 268 -2.45 -20.26 16.69
N GLU A 269 -2.89 -19.84 15.52
CA GLU A 269 -2.19 -20.12 14.26
C GLU A 269 -0.82 -19.45 14.22
N ILE A 270 -0.71 -18.20 14.63
CA ILE A 270 0.59 -17.53 14.73
C ILE A 270 1.48 -18.24 15.77
N GLY A 271 0.92 -18.59 16.92
CA GLY A 271 1.64 -19.36 17.94
C GLY A 271 2.13 -20.72 17.42
N ARG A 272 1.36 -21.37 16.54
CA ARG A 272 1.76 -22.63 15.89
C ARG A 272 2.93 -22.42 14.92
N LEU A 273 2.83 -21.42 14.05
CA LEU A 273 3.88 -21.09 13.07
C LEU A 273 5.17 -20.67 13.77
N HIS A 274 5.04 -19.91 14.85
CA HIS A 274 6.17 -19.45 15.66
C HIS A 274 6.61 -20.45 16.77
N LYS A 275 6.10 -21.70 16.75
CA LYS A 275 6.45 -22.78 17.70
C LYS A 275 6.23 -22.41 19.19
N ASN A 276 5.24 -21.57 19.47
CA ASN A 276 4.94 -21.06 20.82
C ASN A 276 3.45 -21.14 21.17
N VAL A 277 2.83 -22.31 20.95
CA VAL A 277 1.40 -22.54 21.14
C VAL A 277 0.96 -22.35 22.60
N GLU A 278 1.78 -22.75 23.56
CA GLU A 278 1.42 -22.63 24.98
C GLU A 278 1.33 -21.15 25.40
N LYS A 279 2.25 -20.32 24.93
CA LYS A 279 2.17 -18.86 25.15
C LYS A 279 0.91 -18.28 24.51
N ALA A 280 0.55 -18.72 23.31
CA ALA A 280 -0.67 -18.29 22.62
C ALA A 280 -1.93 -18.61 23.44
N LYS A 281 -2.01 -19.80 24.05
CA LYS A 281 -3.13 -20.17 24.94
C LYS A 281 -3.22 -19.26 26.17
N VAL A 282 -2.09 -19.00 26.82
CA VAL A 282 -2.04 -18.09 27.98
C VAL A 282 -2.53 -16.69 27.61
N ILE A 283 -2.08 -16.16 26.47
CA ILE A 283 -2.50 -14.84 25.98
C ILE A 283 -4.01 -14.81 25.78
N ILE A 284 -4.60 -15.83 25.17
CA ILE A 284 -6.05 -15.92 24.95
C ILE A 284 -6.81 -15.87 26.28
N GLU A 285 -6.36 -16.58 27.29
CA GLU A 285 -7.00 -16.56 28.63
C GLU A 285 -6.89 -15.19 29.30
N GLU A 286 -5.74 -14.53 29.19
CA GLU A 286 -5.51 -13.18 29.72
C GLU A 286 -6.39 -12.14 29.01
N GLU A 287 -6.43 -12.19 27.69
CA GLU A 287 -7.29 -11.31 26.89
C GLU A 287 -8.78 -11.52 27.18
N LYS A 288 -9.22 -12.75 27.42
CA LYS A 288 -10.58 -13.02 27.84
C LYS A 288 -10.90 -12.33 29.16
N LYS A 289 -10.03 -12.45 30.15
CA LYS A 289 -10.21 -11.78 31.45
C LYS A 289 -10.26 -10.26 31.29
N ARG A 290 -9.40 -9.70 30.43
CA ARG A 290 -9.37 -8.25 30.12
C ARG A 290 -10.71 -7.79 29.52
N ILE A 291 -11.23 -8.52 28.54
CA ILE A 291 -12.50 -8.21 27.89
C ILE A 291 -13.67 -8.35 28.88
N ASP A 292 -13.72 -9.43 29.65
CA ASP A 292 -14.77 -9.67 30.64
C ASP A 292 -14.80 -8.57 31.72
N SER A 293 -13.62 -8.09 32.14
CA SER A 293 -13.50 -6.97 33.06
C SER A 293 -14.00 -5.66 32.46
N TYR A 294 -13.67 -5.39 31.20
CA TYR A 294 -14.13 -4.20 30.49
C TYR A 294 -15.66 -4.21 30.31
N VAL A 295 -16.21 -5.33 29.87
CA VAL A 295 -17.68 -5.47 29.69
C VAL A 295 -18.43 -5.25 31.01
N LYS A 296 -17.92 -5.80 32.12
CA LYS A 296 -18.49 -5.57 33.47
C LYS A 296 -18.40 -4.13 33.94
N SER A 297 -17.45 -3.34 33.43
CA SER A 297 -17.32 -1.92 33.82
C SER A 297 -18.30 -1.00 33.07
N ILE A 298 -18.95 -1.50 31.99
CA ILE A 298 -19.88 -0.74 31.17
C ILE A 298 -21.34 -1.09 31.51
N LEU A 299 -21.58 -2.31 31.98
CA LEU A 299 -22.90 -2.77 32.44
C LEU A 299 -23.17 -2.36 33.87
#